data_660880ea3813fd6ffc5898202ca10b03
#
_entry.id   660880ea3813fd6ffc5898202ca10b03
#
_cell.length_a   1.000
_cell.length_b   1.000
_cell.length_c   1.000
_cell.angle_alpha   90.00
_cell.angle_beta   90.00
_cell.angle_gamma   90.00
#
_symmetry.space_group_name_H-M   'P 1'
#
loop_
_entity.id
_entity.type
_entity.pdbx_description
1 polymer ?
#
loop_
_entity_poly.entity_id
_entity_poly.type
_entity_poly.pdbx_seq_one_letter_code
_entity_poly.pdbx_strand_id
1 'polypeptide(L)'
;MKTKSIFRKFQILLLSIFLILGGSSVIAKGQLYNIANNKYVLSNYCFPGPNLIHPIPDYQSQNNETTVELPDNTETSSNWAGYIVTPASEGEGYTSISGSWTVPNISSTNENAVAAQWIGLGGVDSSDLLQMGTMEQLENGQPVAVVFWEQLPDVAQNIMTIPINSTISVNIYNSSGSTWNLTFTATTPSGEVKTKTISTTLDSSYAEGIGTSAEWISEDPSDVYGNLVPLANTDIVKYESAKVNDNSLSDSSNTIRPVAMESSSGNIVIYPSSLGSDGESFTATTAVSGNKSNSRPNSNQNYTPNVRHRFDNIPPRQRHIDNLSGQFHSE
;
A
#
# COMPACT_ATOMS: atom_id res chain seq x y z
N MET A 1 69.63 3.29 10.41
CA MET A 1 68.68 2.34 9.75
C MET A 1 67.32 2.23 10.46
N LYS A 2 67.01 2.97 11.52
CA LYS A 2 65.73 2.90 12.24
C LYS A 2 64.65 3.88 11.76
N THR A 3 65.02 4.93 11.06
CA THR A 3 64.13 6.00 10.59
C THR A 3 63.27 5.62 9.36
N LYS A 4 63.77 4.74 8.49
CA LYS A 4 63.00 4.30 7.30
C LYS A 4 61.85 3.33 7.65
N SER A 5 61.92 2.62 8.79
CA SER A 5 60.88 1.70 9.24
C SER A 5 59.65 2.42 9.82
N ILE A 6 59.87 3.54 10.49
CA ILE A 6 58.79 4.34 11.11
C ILE A 6 57.99 5.05 10.02
N PHE A 7 58.65 5.55 8.97
CA PHE A 7 57.96 6.22 7.86
C PHE A 7 57.08 5.26 7.04
N ARG A 8 57.52 4.01 6.85
CA ARG A 8 56.74 2.99 6.16
C ARG A 8 55.50 2.55 6.97
N LYS A 9 55.62 2.48 8.27
CA LYS A 9 54.46 2.17 9.17
C LYS A 9 53.47 3.33 9.20
N PHE A 10 53.92 4.56 9.14
CA PHE A 10 53.06 5.74 9.10
C PHE A 10 52.34 5.89 7.77
N GLN A 11 52.98 5.54 6.64
CA GLN A 11 52.33 5.53 5.32
C GLN A 11 51.28 4.44 5.20
N ILE A 12 51.50 3.26 5.77
CA ILE A 12 50.49 2.18 5.77
C ILE A 12 49.30 2.55 6.69
N LEU A 13 49.54 3.22 7.80
CA LEU A 13 48.46 3.68 8.67
C LEU A 13 47.64 4.81 8.05
N LEU A 14 48.26 5.75 7.33
CA LEU A 14 47.56 6.79 6.59
C LEU A 14 46.78 6.24 5.39
N LEU A 15 47.31 5.20 4.72
CA LEU A 15 46.61 4.56 3.60
C LEU A 15 45.37 3.78 4.10
N SER A 16 45.46 3.11 5.25
CA SER A 16 44.33 2.42 5.86
C SER A 16 43.24 3.37 6.37
N ILE A 17 43.59 4.53 6.93
CA ILE A 17 42.64 5.56 7.34
C ILE A 17 41.95 6.20 6.10
N PHE A 18 42.68 6.42 4.99
CA PHE A 18 42.11 6.92 3.75
C PHE A 18 41.18 5.90 3.09
N LEU A 19 41.47 4.59 3.18
CA LEU A 19 40.59 3.53 2.68
C LEU A 19 39.30 3.41 3.50
N ILE A 20 39.36 3.61 4.82
CA ILE A 20 38.16 3.59 5.68
C ILE A 20 37.31 4.84 5.45
N LEU A 21 37.92 6.02 5.31
CA LEU A 21 37.18 7.26 5.02
C LEU A 21 36.69 7.32 3.56
N GLY A 22 37.48 6.75 2.62
CA GLY A 22 37.08 6.65 1.22
C GLY A 22 35.94 5.66 1.01
N GLY A 23 35.95 4.52 1.70
CA GLY A 23 34.89 3.53 1.66
C GLY A 23 33.55 4.06 2.19
N SER A 24 33.58 4.77 3.31
CA SER A 24 32.38 5.37 3.90
C SER A 24 31.76 6.47 3.03
N SER A 25 32.59 7.27 2.35
CA SER A 25 32.08 8.33 1.46
C SER A 25 31.55 7.78 0.13
N VAL A 26 32.08 6.65 -0.35
CA VAL A 26 31.54 5.98 -1.57
C VAL A 26 30.23 5.29 -1.27
N ILE A 27 30.08 4.66 -0.09
CA ILE A 27 28.80 4.05 0.34
C ILE A 27 27.76 5.15 0.57
N ALA A 28 28.11 6.24 1.26
CA ALA A 28 27.21 7.37 1.46
C ALA A 28 26.83 8.06 0.13
N LYS A 29 27.79 8.24 -0.79
CA LYS A 29 27.47 8.77 -2.13
C LYS A 29 26.66 7.79 -2.97
N GLY A 30 26.89 6.48 -2.86
CA GLY A 30 26.08 5.47 -3.54
C GLY A 30 24.66 5.42 -3.03
N GLN A 31 24.45 5.50 -1.74
CA GLN A 31 23.11 5.60 -1.14
C GLN A 31 22.43 6.94 -1.50
N LEU A 32 23.15 8.06 -1.43
CA LEU A 32 22.61 9.36 -1.85
C LEU A 32 22.32 9.40 -3.36
N TYR A 33 23.13 8.73 -4.18
CA TYR A 33 22.89 8.65 -5.63
C TYR A 33 21.66 7.80 -5.95
N ASN A 34 21.44 6.69 -5.25
CA ASN A 34 20.21 5.89 -5.38
C ASN A 34 18.97 6.65 -4.90
N ILE A 35 19.06 7.39 -3.79
CA ILE A 35 17.95 8.23 -3.29
C ILE A 35 17.66 9.38 -4.27
N ALA A 36 18.69 10.00 -4.88
CA ALA A 36 18.50 11.11 -5.82
C ALA A 36 17.97 10.68 -7.20
N ASN A 37 18.21 9.41 -7.60
CA ASN A 37 17.76 8.88 -8.89
C ASN A 37 16.53 7.98 -8.79
N ASN A 38 16.15 7.52 -7.60
CA ASN A 38 14.97 6.72 -7.39
C ASN A 38 13.80 7.65 -7.02
N LYS A 39 13.17 8.22 -8.04
CA LYS A 39 12.04 9.16 -7.93
C LYS A 39 10.84 8.56 -7.17
N TYR A 40 10.86 7.25 -6.95
CA TYR A 40 9.76 6.46 -6.44
C TYR A 40 10.23 5.44 -5.40
N VAL A 41 10.75 5.94 -4.28
CA VAL A 41 10.95 5.10 -3.10
C VAL A 41 9.60 4.99 -2.41
N LEU A 42 9.12 3.77 -2.10
CA LEU A 42 7.85 3.55 -1.38
C LEU A 42 7.74 4.36 -0.09
N SER A 43 8.86 4.70 0.54
CA SER A 43 8.91 5.61 1.69
C SER A 43 8.36 7.02 1.42
N ASN A 44 8.06 7.37 0.16
CA ASN A 44 7.39 8.61 -0.21
C ASN A 44 5.87 8.45 -0.33
N TYR A 45 5.36 7.23 -0.18
CA TYR A 45 3.94 6.91 -0.27
C TYR A 45 3.43 6.30 1.03
N CYS A 46 2.17 6.54 1.31
CA CYS A 46 1.41 5.96 2.40
C CYS A 46 0.16 5.32 1.82
N PHE A 47 -0.24 4.20 2.38
CA PHE A 47 -1.46 3.49 2.02
C PHE A 47 -2.41 3.53 3.25
N PRO A 48 -3.05 4.69 3.50
CA PRO A 48 -3.85 4.90 4.70
C PRO A 48 -5.16 4.11 4.65
N GLY A 49 -5.80 3.97 5.81
CA GLY A 49 -7.17 3.49 5.89
C GLY A 49 -8.14 4.30 5.03
N PRO A 50 -9.37 3.81 4.82
CA PRO A 50 -10.32 4.42 3.90
C PRO A 50 -10.80 5.78 4.41
N ASN A 51 -10.85 6.75 3.52
CA ASN A 51 -11.63 7.96 3.73
C ASN A 51 -13.07 7.69 3.27
N LEU A 52 -13.84 6.98 4.10
CA LEU A 52 -15.23 6.65 3.78
C LEU A 52 -16.10 7.90 3.79
N ILE A 53 -16.79 8.13 2.69
CA ILE A 53 -17.81 9.15 2.52
C ILE A 53 -19.13 8.38 2.43
N HIS A 54 -19.92 8.42 3.44
CA HIS A 54 -21.27 7.83 3.64
C HIS A 54 -21.88 6.90 2.56
N PRO A 55 -22.68 5.89 2.93
CA PRO A 55 -23.40 5.06 1.96
C PRO A 55 -24.23 5.94 1.02
N ILE A 56 -24.14 5.65 -0.27
CA ILE A 56 -24.94 6.34 -1.28
C ILE A 56 -26.32 5.71 -1.29
N PRO A 57 -27.39 6.39 -0.80
CA PRO A 57 -28.74 5.92 -1.03
C PRO A 57 -29.04 6.10 -2.52
N ASP A 58 -29.24 5.01 -3.25
CA ASP A 58 -29.64 4.99 -4.66
C ASP A 58 -28.82 5.96 -5.56
N TYR A 59 -27.56 5.59 -5.86
CA TYR A 59 -26.75 6.31 -6.84
C TYR A 59 -27.42 6.23 -8.22
N GLN A 60 -28.30 7.19 -8.48
CA GLN A 60 -28.80 7.46 -9.82
C GLN A 60 -27.90 8.55 -10.40
N SER A 61 -26.98 8.17 -11.28
CA SER A 61 -26.19 9.11 -12.05
C SER A 61 -27.08 10.20 -12.65
N GLN A 62 -27.04 11.41 -12.10
CA GLN A 62 -27.83 12.54 -12.62
C GLN A 62 -27.27 13.13 -13.92
N ASN A 63 -26.19 12.56 -14.46
CA ASN A 63 -25.61 12.99 -15.72
C ASN A 63 -25.69 11.84 -16.75
N ASN A 64 -26.31 12.09 -17.86
CA ASN A 64 -26.59 11.19 -19.01
C ASN A 64 -25.36 10.56 -19.71
N GLU A 65 -24.33 10.14 -18.98
CA GLU A 65 -23.13 9.51 -19.54
C GLU A 65 -22.76 8.28 -18.71
N THR A 66 -23.01 7.10 -19.26
CA THR A 66 -22.67 5.76 -18.76
C THR A 66 -23.04 5.53 -17.28
N THR A 67 -24.22 4.96 -17.07
CA THR A 67 -24.61 4.45 -15.75
C THR A 67 -23.68 3.30 -15.37
N VAL A 68 -22.81 3.52 -14.38
CA VAL A 68 -22.04 2.46 -13.75
C VAL A 68 -23.00 1.67 -12.85
N GLU A 69 -23.12 0.36 -13.07
CA GLU A 69 -23.89 -0.51 -12.20
C GLU A 69 -23.00 -0.89 -10.98
N LEU A 70 -23.38 -0.42 -9.79
CA LEU A 70 -22.70 -0.70 -8.55
C LEU A 70 -23.43 -1.84 -7.80
N PRO A 71 -22.70 -2.66 -7.03
CA PRO A 71 -23.31 -3.58 -6.08
C PRO A 71 -24.22 -2.86 -5.09
N ASP A 72 -25.23 -3.54 -4.58
CA ASP A 72 -26.12 -3.01 -3.54
C ASP A 72 -25.31 -2.56 -2.31
N ASN A 73 -25.73 -1.48 -1.67
CA ASN A 73 -25.11 -0.88 -0.49
C ASN A 73 -23.64 -0.47 -0.68
N THR A 74 -23.20 -0.17 -1.91
CA THR A 74 -21.86 0.34 -2.16
C THR A 74 -21.62 1.63 -1.41
N GLU A 75 -20.55 1.67 -0.63
CA GLU A 75 -20.03 2.88 0.02
C GLU A 75 -19.08 3.61 -0.92
N THR A 76 -18.77 4.89 -0.65
CA THR A 76 -17.73 5.62 -1.37
C THR A 76 -16.55 5.95 -0.49
N SER A 77 -15.38 6.00 -1.09
CA SER A 77 -14.12 6.43 -0.48
C SER A 77 -13.35 7.31 -1.45
N SER A 78 -12.58 8.27 -0.95
CA SER A 78 -11.73 9.09 -1.81
C SER A 78 -10.46 8.38 -2.30
N ASN A 79 -10.11 7.23 -1.69
CA ASN A 79 -8.83 6.54 -1.95
C ASN A 79 -8.98 5.03 -2.17
N TRP A 80 -10.09 4.37 -1.81
CA TRP A 80 -10.27 2.93 -1.91
C TRP A 80 -11.39 2.53 -2.87
N ALA A 81 -11.20 1.43 -3.60
CA ALA A 81 -12.24 0.72 -4.35
C ALA A 81 -12.01 -0.78 -4.25
N GLY A 82 -13.08 -1.55 -4.01
CA GLY A 82 -13.01 -2.99 -3.85
C GLY A 82 -14.03 -3.52 -2.87
N TYR A 83 -13.61 -4.43 -2.01
CA TYR A 83 -14.45 -5.04 -0.99
C TYR A 83 -13.81 -4.98 0.38
N ILE A 84 -14.62 -4.64 1.36
CA ILE A 84 -14.36 -4.75 2.79
C ILE A 84 -15.32 -5.80 3.34
N VAL A 85 -14.84 -6.62 4.25
CA VAL A 85 -15.70 -7.47 5.08
C VAL A 85 -15.41 -7.24 6.55
N THR A 86 -16.45 -7.35 7.38
CA THR A 86 -16.35 -7.34 8.84
C THR A 86 -17.02 -8.58 9.40
N PRO A 87 -16.61 -9.11 10.57
CA PRO A 87 -17.28 -10.24 11.19
C PRO A 87 -18.77 -9.96 11.40
N ALA A 88 -19.63 -10.90 11.01
CA ALA A 88 -21.07 -10.78 11.21
C ALA A 88 -21.50 -10.95 12.69
N SER A 89 -20.61 -11.52 13.52
CA SER A 89 -20.82 -11.75 14.95
C SER A 89 -19.73 -11.11 15.79
N GLU A 90 -20.09 -10.55 16.92
CA GLU A 90 -19.13 -10.02 17.89
C GLU A 90 -18.21 -11.12 18.42
N GLY A 91 -16.93 -10.81 18.59
CA GLY A 91 -15.90 -11.68 19.19
C GLY A 91 -15.23 -12.66 18.23
N GLU A 92 -15.62 -12.70 16.96
CA GLU A 92 -14.93 -13.46 15.92
C GLU A 92 -14.00 -12.51 15.13
N GLY A 93 -12.74 -12.43 15.54
CA GLY A 93 -11.72 -11.65 14.79
C GLY A 93 -11.17 -12.42 13.61
N TYR A 94 -10.73 -11.68 12.59
CA TYR A 94 -9.99 -12.25 11.46
C TYR A 94 -8.54 -12.52 11.84
N THR A 95 -8.05 -13.69 11.45
CA THR A 95 -6.68 -14.15 11.69
C THR A 95 -5.94 -14.50 10.41
N SER A 96 -6.63 -14.49 9.27
CA SER A 96 -6.00 -14.67 7.97
C SER A 96 -6.82 -14.03 6.85
N ILE A 97 -6.12 -13.60 5.79
CA ILE A 97 -6.69 -13.14 4.54
C ILE A 97 -5.83 -13.64 3.37
N SER A 98 -6.46 -13.99 2.26
CA SER A 98 -5.78 -14.32 1.02
C SER A 98 -6.51 -13.74 -0.19
N GLY A 99 -5.76 -13.58 -1.29
CA GLY A 99 -6.28 -13.13 -2.55
C GLY A 99 -5.24 -13.22 -3.65
N SER A 100 -5.69 -13.13 -4.89
CA SER A 100 -4.82 -13.13 -6.07
C SER A 100 -5.34 -12.14 -7.10
N TRP A 101 -4.44 -11.60 -7.92
CA TRP A 101 -4.75 -10.75 -9.07
C TRP A 101 -3.60 -10.77 -10.08
N THR A 102 -3.86 -10.29 -11.27
CA THR A 102 -2.80 -10.01 -12.24
C THR A 102 -2.43 -8.53 -12.14
N VAL A 103 -1.14 -8.25 -11.97
CA VAL A 103 -0.59 -6.89 -11.91
C VAL A 103 -1.03 -6.12 -13.16
N PRO A 104 -1.81 -5.04 -13.02
CA PRO A 104 -2.33 -4.31 -14.16
C PRO A 104 -1.23 -3.58 -14.92
N ASN A 105 -1.45 -3.42 -16.22
CA ASN A 105 -0.70 -2.44 -16.99
C ASN A 105 -1.34 -1.07 -16.76
N ILE A 106 -0.55 -0.10 -16.32
CA ILE A 106 -1.05 1.25 -16.06
C ILE A 106 -0.89 2.16 -17.27
N SER A 107 -1.80 3.10 -17.40
CA SER A 107 -1.69 4.18 -18.38
C SER A 107 -1.92 5.53 -17.69
N SER A 108 -1.10 6.51 -18.04
CA SER A 108 -1.27 7.89 -17.59
C SER A 108 -0.50 8.85 -18.48
N THR A 109 -1.00 10.07 -18.63
CA THR A 109 -0.27 11.20 -19.21
C THR A 109 0.62 11.90 -18.18
N ASN A 110 0.49 11.56 -16.89
CA ASN A 110 1.31 12.08 -15.81
C ASN A 110 2.32 11.01 -15.38
N GLU A 111 3.59 11.29 -15.56
CA GLU A 111 4.69 10.38 -15.18
C GLU A 111 4.78 10.10 -13.66
N ASN A 112 4.09 10.89 -12.84
CA ASN A 112 4.02 10.71 -11.39
C ASN A 112 2.76 9.96 -10.95
N ALA A 113 1.94 9.50 -11.89
CA ALA A 113 0.74 8.75 -11.57
C ALA A 113 1.10 7.34 -11.10
N VAL A 114 0.43 6.90 -10.07
CA VAL A 114 0.57 5.57 -9.46
C VAL A 114 -0.81 4.97 -9.21
N ALA A 115 -0.85 3.67 -8.99
CA ALA A 115 -2.01 2.95 -8.47
C ALA A 115 -1.49 1.82 -7.60
N ALA A 116 -2.29 1.35 -6.66
CA ALA A 116 -1.92 0.20 -5.83
C ALA A 116 -3.04 -0.82 -5.78
N GLN A 117 -2.66 -2.11 -5.67
CA GLN A 117 -3.56 -3.21 -5.40
C GLN A 117 -3.01 -4.02 -4.24
N TRP A 118 -3.84 -4.28 -3.24
CA TRP A 118 -3.40 -4.98 -2.06
C TRP A 118 -4.54 -5.72 -1.35
N ILE A 119 -4.17 -6.59 -0.42
CA ILE A 119 -5.06 -7.15 0.59
C ILE A 119 -4.55 -6.79 1.97
N GLY A 120 -5.47 -6.66 2.93
CA GLY A 120 -5.12 -6.25 4.29
C GLY A 120 -6.11 -6.70 5.34
N LEU A 121 -5.68 -6.61 6.58
CA LEU A 121 -6.49 -6.81 7.77
C LEU A 121 -6.50 -5.53 8.59
N GLY A 122 -7.67 -5.04 8.97
CA GLY A 122 -7.87 -3.83 9.78
C GLY A 122 -7.98 -2.54 8.96
N GLY A 123 -7.87 -1.41 9.62
CA GLY A 123 -7.87 -0.08 8.98
C GLY A 123 -9.25 0.56 8.83
N VAL A 124 -10.35 -0.15 9.08
CA VAL A 124 -11.72 0.38 8.96
C VAL A 124 -12.27 0.84 10.31
N ASP A 125 -12.41 -0.07 11.25
CA ASP A 125 -12.90 0.21 12.60
C ASP A 125 -11.75 0.44 13.60
N SER A 126 -10.53 0.18 13.17
CA SER A 126 -9.28 0.44 13.87
C SER A 126 -8.32 1.21 12.96
N SER A 127 -7.39 1.96 13.54
CA SER A 127 -6.28 2.57 12.80
C SER A 127 -5.14 1.58 12.49
N ASP A 128 -5.19 0.38 13.09
CA ASP A 128 -4.21 -0.67 12.86
C ASP A 128 -4.55 -1.35 11.53
N LEU A 129 -3.57 -1.45 10.63
CA LEU A 129 -3.72 -2.08 9.32
C LEU A 129 -2.44 -2.82 8.96
N LEU A 130 -2.57 -4.10 8.65
CA LEU A 130 -1.48 -4.96 8.16
C LEU A 130 -1.80 -5.38 6.73
N GLN A 131 -0.99 -4.95 5.76
CA GLN A 131 -1.30 -5.10 4.34
C GLN A 131 -0.08 -5.48 3.49
N MET A 132 -0.34 -6.09 2.34
CA MET A 132 0.67 -6.46 1.34
C MET A 132 0.08 -6.42 -0.06
N GLY A 133 0.86 -5.89 -1.01
CA GLY A 133 0.39 -5.78 -2.39
C GLY A 133 1.43 -5.27 -3.36
N THR A 134 0.95 -4.63 -4.43
CA THR A 134 1.75 -4.00 -5.47
C THR A 134 1.36 -2.55 -5.65
N MET A 135 2.35 -1.71 -5.96
CA MET A 135 2.15 -0.35 -6.45
C MET A 135 2.72 -0.27 -7.87
N GLU A 136 1.92 0.13 -8.81
CA GLU A 136 2.30 0.35 -10.19
C GLU A 136 2.66 1.82 -10.42
N GLN A 137 3.78 2.03 -11.10
CA GLN A 137 4.32 3.35 -11.41
C GLN A 137 5.01 3.36 -12.77
N LEU A 138 5.29 4.55 -13.30
CA LEU A 138 6.09 4.71 -14.50
C LEU A 138 7.55 4.99 -14.14
N GLU A 139 8.47 4.12 -14.59
CA GLU A 139 9.91 4.37 -14.52
C GLU A 139 10.45 4.59 -15.93
N ASN A 140 10.94 5.79 -16.21
CA ASN A 140 11.40 6.18 -17.56
C ASN A 140 10.34 5.92 -18.65
N GLY A 141 9.07 6.19 -18.34
CA GLY A 141 7.95 5.96 -19.25
C GLY A 141 7.54 4.50 -19.44
N GLN A 142 8.13 3.57 -18.68
CA GLN A 142 7.75 2.16 -18.69
C GLN A 142 7.04 1.77 -17.39
N PRO A 143 5.93 1.04 -17.45
CA PRO A 143 5.24 0.58 -16.26
C PRO A 143 6.02 -0.52 -15.54
N VAL A 144 6.17 -0.36 -14.24
CA VAL A 144 6.77 -1.34 -13.33
C VAL A 144 5.87 -1.50 -12.12
N ALA A 145 5.94 -2.64 -11.45
CA ALA A 145 5.26 -2.89 -10.20
C ALA A 145 6.26 -3.13 -9.06
N VAL A 146 6.04 -2.46 -7.95
CA VAL A 146 6.81 -2.62 -6.72
C VAL A 146 5.96 -3.37 -5.72
N VAL A 147 6.46 -4.52 -5.25
CA VAL A 147 5.81 -5.28 -4.17
C VAL A 147 6.14 -4.62 -2.84
N PHE A 148 5.12 -4.39 -2.03
CA PHE A 148 5.27 -3.80 -0.71
C PHE A 148 4.52 -4.57 0.37
N TRP A 149 4.88 -4.33 1.61
CA TRP A 149 4.08 -4.61 2.79
C TRP A 149 4.13 -3.41 3.72
N GLU A 150 3.11 -3.28 4.56
CA GLU A 150 3.01 -2.17 5.50
C GLU A 150 2.28 -2.62 6.77
N GLN A 151 2.72 -2.10 7.88
CA GLN A 151 2.10 -2.23 9.20
C GLN A 151 1.92 -0.81 9.75
N LEU A 152 0.74 -0.24 9.60
CA LEU A 152 0.51 1.13 10.07
C LEU A 152 0.74 1.25 11.59
N PRO A 153 1.31 2.38 12.07
CA PRO A 153 1.62 3.61 11.32
C PRO A 153 3.04 3.66 10.71
N ASP A 154 3.73 2.53 10.59
CA ASP A 154 5.03 2.49 9.94
C ASP A 154 4.89 2.74 8.44
N VAL A 155 5.95 3.19 7.79
CA VAL A 155 5.96 3.41 6.33
C VAL A 155 6.04 2.10 5.57
N ALA A 156 5.47 2.07 4.37
CA ALA A 156 5.53 0.92 3.47
C ALA A 156 6.96 0.49 3.15
N GLN A 157 7.19 -0.81 3.16
CA GLN A 157 8.49 -1.45 2.94
C GLN A 157 8.52 -2.08 1.54
N ASN A 158 9.48 -1.69 0.72
CA ASN A 158 9.72 -2.30 -0.59
C ASN A 158 10.30 -3.71 -0.42
N ILE A 159 9.72 -4.70 -1.08
CA ILE A 159 10.19 -6.09 -1.08
C ILE A 159 10.98 -6.40 -2.35
N MET A 160 10.39 -6.15 -3.52
CA MET A 160 10.98 -6.41 -4.83
C MET A 160 10.21 -5.68 -5.93
N THR A 161 10.81 -5.61 -7.12
CA THR A 161 10.14 -5.20 -8.35
C THR A 161 9.77 -6.43 -9.17
N ILE A 162 8.60 -6.42 -9.78
CA ILE A 162 8.09 -7.48 -10.66
C ILE A 162 7.60 -6.88 -11.98
N PRO A 163 7.60 -7.65 -13.07
CA PRO A 163 7.01 -7.21 -14.33
C PRO A 163 5.49 -7.01 -14.22
N ILE A 164 4.97 -6.05 -14.97
CA ILE A 164 3.54 -5.94 -15.27
C ILE A 164 3.02 -7.25 -15.89
N ASN A 165 1.77 -7.55 -15.70
CA ASN A 165 1.11 -8.81 -16.09
C ASN A 165 1.65 -10.07 -15.36
N SER A 166 2.38 -9.90 -14.26
CA SER A 166 2.64 -11.02 -13.35
C SER A 166 1.35 -11.39 -12.62
N THR A 167 1.06 -12.69 -12.51
CA THR A 167 -0.03 -13.18 -11.64
C THR A 167 0.52 -13.31 -10.23
N ILE A 168 -0.16 -12.74 -9.25
CA ILE A 168 0.28 -12.76 -7.86
C ILE A 168 -0.75 -13.41 -6.95
N SER A 169 -0.27 -13.93 -5.84
CA SER A 169 -1.05 -14.42 -4.72
C SER A 169 -0.43 -13.90 -3.45
N VAL A 170 -1.27 -13.39 -2.56
CA VAL A 170 -0.88 -12.90 -1.24
C VAL A 170 -1.65 -13.64 -0.17
N ASN A 171 -0.98 -13.94 0.93
CA ASN A 171 -1.58 -14.53 2.12
C ASN A 171 -0.99 -13.87 3.37
N ILE A 172 -1.83 -13.31 4.23
CA ILE A 172 -1.49 -12.73 5.53
C ILE A 172 -2.17 -13.59 6.58
N TYR A 173 -1.42 -14.10 7.55
CA TYR A 173 -1.99 -14.99 8.56
C TYR A 173 -1.22 -14.99 9.87
N ASN A 174 -1.93 -15.22 10.96
CA ASN A 174 -1.33 -15.52 12.25
C ASN A 174 -0.75 -16.94 12.21
N SER A 175 0.56 -17.05 12.35
CA SER A 175 1.25 -18.36 12.31
C SER A 175 1.30 -19.01 13.68
N SER A 176 1.50 -18.23 14.75
CA SER A 176 1.48 -18.70 16.13
C SER A 176 1.59 -17.54 17.13
N GLY A 177 0.69 -17.46 18.09
CA GLY A 177 0.73 -16.42 19.14
C GLY A 177 0.77 -15.02 18.55
N SER A 178 1.84 -14.28 18.80
CA SER A 178 2.03 -12.92 18.29
C SER A 178 2.69 -12.84 16.90
N THR A 179 3.08 -13.98 16.29
CA THR A 179 3.80 -14.00 15.01
C THR A 179 2.83 -14.05 13.84
N TRP A 180 2.97 -13.09 12.93
CA TRP A 180 2.22 -12.99 11.69
C TRP A 180 3.14 -13.13 10.50
N ASN A 181 2.67 -13.82 9.47
CA ASN A 181 3.37 -13.99 8.22
C ASN A 181 2.60 -13.37 7.07
N LEU A 182 3.33 -12.66 6.21
CA LEU A 182 2.83 -12.11 4.96
C LEU A 182 3.61 -12.80 3.85
N THR A 183 2.95 -13.64 3.06
CA THR A 183 3.57 -14.38 1.97
C THR A 183 3.08 -13.86 0.64
N PHE A 184 4.02 -13.50 -0.21
CA PHE A 184 3.79 -13.06 -1.57
C PHE A 184 4.39 -14.08 -2.54
N THR A 185 3.63 -14.47 -3.56
CA THR A 185 4.11 -15.32 -4.66
C THR A 185 3.70 -14.67 -5.98
N ALA A 186 4.67 -14.48 -6.88
CA ALA A 186 4.44 -13.98 -8.22
C ALA A 186 4.87 -15.01 -9.26
N THR A 187 4.07 -15.21 -10.29
CA THR A 187 4.45 -15.88 -11.53
C THR A 187 4.54 -14.82 -12.62
N THR A 188 5.76 -14.57 -13.09
CA THR A 188 6.00 -13.57 -14.14
C THR A 188 5.47 -14.03 -15.50
N PRO A 189 5.28 -13.13 -16.48
CA PRO A 189 4.88 -13.52 -17.84
C PRO A 189 5.85 -14.50 -18.53
N SER A 190 7.11 -14.56 -18.07
CA SER A 190 8.10 -15.55 -18.56
C SER A 190 8.01 -16.90 -17.86
N GLY A 191 7.11 -17.05 -16.87
CA GLY A 191 6.96 -18.29 -16.09
C GLY A 191 7.90 -18.39 -14.88
N GLU A 192 8.71 -17.38 -14.58
CA GLU A 192 9.53 -17.35 -13.37
C GLU A 192 8.62 -17.18 -12.14
N VAL A 193 8.84 -18.02 -11.12
CA VAL A 193 8.12 -17.94 -9.85
C VAL A 193 9.02 -17.29 -8.80
N LYS A 194 8.51 -16.23 -8.15
CA LYS A 194 9.18 -15.52 -7.06
C LYS A 194 8.29 -15.57 -5.82
N THR A 195 8.85 -16.05 -4.72
CA THR A 195 8.14 -16.10 -3.42
C THR A 195 8.94 -15.36 -2.36
N LYS A 196 8.26 -14.60 -1.53
CA LYS A 196 8.84 -13.93 -0.36
C LYS A 196 7.86 -14.03 0.80
N THR A 197 8.38 -14.37 1.98
CA THR A 197 7.64 -14.30 3.24
C THR A 197 8.30 -13.27 4.15
N ILE A 198 7.50 -12.41 4.71
CA ILE A 198 7.85 -11.47 5.77
C ILE A 198 7.20 -11.99 7.05
N SER A 199 7.93 -11.99 8.15
CA SER A 199 7.39 -12.30 9.47
C SER A 199 7.50 -11.07 10.35
N THR A 200 6.41 -10.72 11.02
CA THR A 200 6.36 -9.63 12.00
C THR A 200 5.75 -10.11 13.30
N THR A 201 6.01 -9.39 14.38
CA THR A 201 5.44 -9.68 15.70
C THR A 201 4.51 -8.53 16.07
N LEU A 202 3.25 -8.85 16.32
CA LEU A 202 2.23 -7.89 16.74
C LEU A 202 1.95 -8.05 18.23
N ASP A 203 1.75 -6.95 18.92
CA ASP A 203 1.16 -7.01 20.26
C ASP A 203 -0.34 -7.39 20.18
N SER A 204 -0.93 -7.79 21.31
CA SER A 204 -2.30 -8.27 21.33
C SER A 204 -3.31 -7.19 20.93
N SER A 205 -3.07 -5.93 21.29
CA SER A 205 -3.98 -4.82 20.93
C SER A 205 -3.95 -4.52 19.43
N TYR A 206 -2.78 -4.60 18.80
CA TYR A 206 -2.67 -4.45 17.35
C TYR A 206 -3.33 -5.63 16.63
N ALA A 207 -3.09 -6.86 17.11
CA ALA A 207 -3.71 -8.06 16.55
C ALA A 207 -5.25 -8.05 16.67
N GLU A 208 -5.79 -7.54 17.78
CA GLU A 208 -7.22 -7.31 17.94
C GLU A 208 -7.74 -6.24 16.97
N GLY A 209 -7.01 -5.13 16.83
CA GLY A 209 -7.35 -4.04 15.92
C GLY A 209 -7.42 -4.48 14.45
N ILE A 210 -6.44 -5.24 13.96
CA ILE A 210 -6.46 -5.75 12.58
C ILE A 210 -7.49 -6.86 12.37
N GLY A 211 -7.92 -7.55 13.42
CA GLY A 211 -8.96 -8.59 13.34
C GLY A 211 -10.37 -8.06 13.06
N THR A 212 -10.58 -6.74 13.02
CA THR A 212 -11.91 -6.13 12.91
C THR A 212 -12.44 -6.05 11.48
N SER A 213 -11.57 -6.09 10.46
CA SER A 213 -11.96 -6.07 9.06
C SER A 213 -10.94 -6.78 8.17
N ALA A 214 -11.32 -7.08 6.94
CA ALA A 214 -10.46 -7.64 5.91
C ALA A 214 -10.82 -7.02 4.55
N GLU A 215 -9.79 -6.72 3.71
CA GLU A 215 -9.96 -5.88 2.54
C GLU A 215 -9.18 -6.40 1.31
N TRP A 216 -9.80 -6.24 0.14
CA TRP A 216 -9.20 -6.42 -1.20
C TRP A 216 -9.41 -5.13 -1.97
N ILE A 217 -8.35 -4.34 -2.17
CA ILE A 217 -8.45 -2.92 -2.53
C ILE A 217 -7.59 -2.56 -3.73
N SER A 218 -8.17 -1.75 -4.62
CA SER A 218 -7.47 -0.85 -5.53
C SER A 218 -7.46 0.54 -4.93
N GLU A 219 -6.28 1.12 -4.76
CA GLU A 219 -6.08 2.36 -3.99
C GLU A 219 -5.42 3.47 -4.81
N ASP A 220 -5.85 4.71 -4.54
CA ASP A 220 -5.12 5.94 -4.84
C ASP A 220 -4.23 6.28 -3.62
N PRO A 221 -2.92 6.01 -3.68
CA PRO A 221 -2.03 6.25 -2.55
C PRO A 221 -1.90 7.73 -2.21
N SER A 222 -1.47 8.01 -0.99
CA SER A 222 -1.12 9.35 -0.53
C SER A 222 0.40 9.56 -0.48
N ASP A 223 0.84 10.81 -0.58
CA ASP A 223 2.19 11.18 -0.21
C ASP A 223 2.38 11.17 1.32
N VAL A 224 3.61 11.38 1.79
CA VAL A 224 3.93 11.41 3.23
C VAL A 224 3.27 12.56 4.01
N TYR A 225 2.63 13.49 3.32
CA TYR A 225 1.85 14.59 3.89
C TYR A 225 0.34 14.30 3.89
N GLY A 226 -0.08 13.14 3.40
CA GLY A 226 -1.47 12.71 3.32
C GLY A 226 -2.25 13.28 2.13
N ASN A 227 -1.57 13.82 1.11
CA ASN A 227 -2.23 14.26 -0.12
C ASN A 227 -2.30 13.10 -1.11
N LEU A 228 -3.47 12.88 -1.72
CA LEU A 228 -3.59 11.91 -2.82
C LEU A 228 -2.64 12.29 -3.96
N VAL A 229 -1.95 11.29 -4.51
CA VAL A 229 -1.07 11.47 -5.66
C VAL A 229 -1.87 11.31 -6.96
N PRO A 230 -1.34 11.68 -8.14
CA PRO A 230 -2.05 11.44 -9.39
C PRO A 230 -2.32 9.94 -9.59
N LEU A 231 -3.59 9.56 -9.71
CA LEU A 231 -4.00 8.19 -9.94
C LEU A 231 -3.71 7.73 -11.37
N ALA A 232 -3.10 6.56 -11.52
CA ALA A 232 -2.95 5.90 -12.82
C ALA A 232 -4.19 5.09 -13.19
N ASN A 233 -4.49 5.01 -14.48
CA ASN A 233 -5.55 4.14 -14.99
C ASN A 233 -5.04 2.70 -15.05
N THR A 234 -5.72 1.80 -14.36
CA THR A 234 -5.43 0.35 -14.29
C THR A 234 -6.36 -0.49 -15.20
N ASP A 235 -7.27 0.16 -15.93
CA ASP A 235 -8.33 -0.51 -16.68
C ASP A 235 -9.22 -1.36 -15.78
N ILE A 236 -9.02 -2.67 -15.82
CA ILE A 236 -9.77 -3.65 -15.01
C ILE A 236 -8.78 -4.51 -14.25
N VAL A 237 -8.88 -4.50 -12.94
CA VAL A 237 -8.17 -5.43 -12.05
C VAL A 237 -9.15 -6.50 -11.59
N LYS A 238 -8.85 -7.77 -11.86
CA LYS A 238 -9.64 -8.90 -11.37
C LYS A 238 -9.00 -9.47 -10.11
N TYR A 239 -9.75 -9.45 -9.02
CA TYR A 239 -9.43 -10.15 -7.80
C TYR A 239 -10.06 -11.54 -7.82
N GLU A 240 -9.31 -12.56 -7.37
CA GLU A 240 -9.71 -13.96 -7.35
C GLU A 240 -9.24 -14.61 -6.04
N SER A 241 -9.89 -15.70 -5.65
CA SER A 241 -9.55 -16.45 -4.42
C SER A 241 -9.56 -15.57 -3.17
N ALA A 242 -10.49 -14.60 -3.12
CA ALA A 242 -10.67 -13.73 -1.98
C ALA A 242 -11.27 -14.48 -0.80
N LYS A 243 -10.43 -14.75 0.22
CA LYS A 243 -10.81 -15.52 1.42
C LYS A 243 -10.34 -14.84 2.69
N VAL A 244 -11.14 -14.99 3.74
CA VAL A 244 -10.80 -14.58 5.10
C VAL A 244 -11.10 -15.75 6.04
N ASN A 245 -10.16 -16.07 6.95
CA ASN A 245 -10.23 -17.26 7.80
C ASN A 245 -10.56 -18.54 6.99
N ASP A 246 -9.95 -18.70 5.80
CA ASP A 246 -10.15 -19.79 4.84
C ASP A 246 -11.55 -19.89 4.22
N ASN A 247 -12.51 -19.03 4.60
CA ASN A 247 -13.85 -18.95 4.03
C ASN A 247 -13.88 -17.96 2.87
N SER A 248 -14.79 -18.13 1.91
CA SER A 248 -14.99 -17.19 0.81
C SER A 248 -15.38 -15.81 1.33
N LEU A 249 -15.04 -14.75 0.59
CA LEU A 249 -15.44 -13.38 0.88
C LEU A 249 -16.96 -13.29 1.14
N SER A 250 -17.76 -14.05 0.36
CA SER A 250 -19.23 -14.06 0.46
C SER A 250 -19.79 -14.99 1.53
N ASP A 251 -18.95 -15.59 2.39
CA ASP A 251 -19.43 -16.44 3.47
C ASP A 251 -20.36 -15.69 4.42
N SER A 252 -21.34 -16.39 4.95
CA SER A 252 -22.36 -15.81 5.85
C SER A 252 -21.81 -15.33 7.21
N SER A 253 -20.58 -15.71 7.57
CA SER A 253 -19.84 -15.16 8.72
C SER A 253 -19.34 -13.73 8.48
N ASN A 254 -19.48 -13.20 7.28
CA ASN A 254 -19.03 -11.88 6.88
C ASN A 254 -20.19 -10.92 6.62
N THR A 255 -20.05 -9.69 7.07
CA THR A 255 -20.82 -8.55 6.56
C THR A 255 -20.03 -7.91 5.42
N ILE A 256 -20.62 -7.92 4.22
CA ILE A 256 -19.95 -7.50 2.99
C ILE A 256 -20.23 -6.02 2.72
N ARG A 257 -19.18 -5.25 2.43
CA ARG A 257 -19.23 -3.81 2.17
C ARG A 257 -18.46 -3.51 0.88
N PRO A 258 -19.13 -3.43 -0.28
CA PRO A 258 -18.50 -2.95 -1.50
C PRO A 258 -18.17 -1.47 -1.38
N VAL A 259 -17.04 -1.04 -1.93
CA VAL A 259 -16.55 0.35 -1.88
C VAL A 259 -16.17 0.81 -3.29
N ALA A 260 -16.68 1.97 -3.72
CA ALA A 260 -16.28 2.64 -4.94
C ALA A 260 -15.44 3.89 -4.63
N MET A 261 -14.42 4.15 -5.44
CA MET A 261 -13.61 5.36 -5.32
C MET A 261 -14.31 6.54 -5.97
N GLU A 262 -14.46 7.62 -5.24
CA GLU A 262 -15.12 8.84 -5.69
C GLU A 262 -14.15 10.02 -5.67
N SER A 263 -14.08 10.75 -6.77
CA SER A 263 -13.30 11.98 -6.85
C SER A 263 -13.91 13.11 -6.01
N SER A 264 -13.13 14.14 -5.74
CA SER A 264 -13.62 15.35 -5.04
C SER A 264 -14.77 16.08 -5.77
N SER A 265 -15.03 15.74 -7.04
CA SER A 265 -16.15 16.27 -7.83
C SER A 265 -17.40 15.39 -7.80
N GLY A 266 -17.41 14.31 -7.02
CA GLY A 266 -18.53 13.38 -6.89
C GLY A 266 -18.65 12.38 -8.05
N ASN A 267 -17.59 12.21 -8.86
CA ASN A 267 -17.61 11.22 -9.94
C ASN A 267 -16.94 9.93 -9.48
N ILE A 268 -17.54 8.78 -9.79
CA ILE A 268 -16.91 7.49 -9.57
C ILE A 268 -15.66 7.37 -10.47
N VAL A 269 -14.54 6.99 -9.88
CA VAL A 269 -13.23 6.85 -10.52
C VAL A 269 -12.86 5.39 -10.70
N ILE A 270 -13.03 4.57 -9.65
CA ILE A 270 -12.87 3.12 -9.68
C ILE A 270 -14.07 2.50 -8.95
N TYR A 271 -14.59 1.41 -9.48
CA TYR A 271 -15.73 0.74 -8.87
C TYR A 271 -15.60 -0.79 -8.91
N PRO A 272 -16.13 -1.49 -7.89
CA PRO A 272 -16.18 -2.95 -7.88
C PRO A 272 -17.36 -3.45 -8.72
N SER A 273 -17.20 -4.62 -9.35
CA SER A 273 -18.33 -5.40 -9.85
C SER A 273 -19.05 -6.12 -8.71
N SER A 274 -20.26 -6.64 -8.96
CA SER A 274 -20.82 -7.68 -8.10
C SER A 274 -19.87 -8.88 -7.99
N LEU A 275 -19.98 -9.64 -6.88
CA LEU A 275 -19.18 -10.85 -6.68
C LEU A 275 -19.53 -11.91 -7.75
N GLY A 276 -18.52 -12.65 -8.17
CA GLY A 276 -18.70 -13.82 -9.01
C GLY A 276 -19.51 -14.92 -8.32
N SER A 277 -19.98 -15.89 -9.09
CA SER A 277 -20.75 -17.03 -8.57
C SER A 277 -19.96 -17.93 -7.62
N ASP A 278 -18.63 -17.79 -7.59
CA ASP A 278 -17.72 -18.44 -6.65
C ASP A 278 -17.70 -17.77 -5.27
N GLY A 279 -18.25 -16.54 -5.17
CA GLY A 279 -18.21 -15.73 -3.94
C GLY A 279 -16.80 -15.26 -3.55
N GLU A 280 -15.81 -15.43 -4.41
CA GLU A 280 -14.39 -15.16 -4.16
C GLU A 280 -13.77 -14.24 -5.21
N SER A 281 -14.49 -13.91 -6.27
CA SER A 281 -13.97 -13.08 -7.36
C SER A 281 -14.81 -11.83 -7.61
N PHE A 282 -14.13 -10.75 -8.03
CA PHE A 282 -14.75 -9.50 -8.49
C PHE A 282 -13.73 -8.72 -9.33
N THR A 283 -14.19 -7.65 -9.96
CA THR A 283 -13.33 -6.71 -10.66
C THR A 283 -13.39 -5.32 -10.02
N ALA A 284 -12.25 -4.62 -9.99
CA ALA A 284 -12.19 -3.18 -9.76
C ALA A 284 -11.89 -2.52 -11.11
N THR A 285 -12.83 -1.69 -11.58
CA THR A 285 -12.80 -1.11 -12.94
C THR A 285 -12.61 0.39 -12.85
N THR A 286 -11.59 0.93 -13.56
CA THR A 286 -11.43 2.37 -13.72
C THR A 286 -12.51 2.90 -14.68
N ALA A 287 -13.27 3.91 -14.19
CA ALA A 287 -14.30 4.54 -14.99
C ALA A 287 -13.69 5.32 -16.16
N VAL A 288 -14.21 5.11 -17.36
CA VAL A 288 -13.78 5.84 -18.56
C VAL A 288 -14.32 7.27 -18.45
N SER A 289 -13.46 8.24 -18.22
CA SER A 289 -13.83 9.66 -18.35
C SER A 289 -14.24 9.92 -19.79
N GLY A 290 -15.53 10.20 -20.03
CA GLY A 290 -16.00 10.66 -21.33
C GLY A 290 -15.16 11.85 -21.80
N ASN A 291 -14.51 11.74 -22.96
CA ASN A 291 -13.66 12.76 -23.54
C ASN A 291 -14.47 14.07 -23.74
N LYS A 292 -14.50 14.94 -22.73
CA LYS A 292 -14.74 16.37 -22.96
C LYS A 292 -13.41 17.06 -23.09
N SER A 293 -12.99 17.29 -24.33
CA SER A 293 -12.07 18.36 -24.65
C SER A 293 -12.79 19.67 -24.30
N ASN A 294 -12.64 20.14 -23.08
CA ASN A 294 -13.03 21.49 -22.68
C ASN A 294 -11.87 22.11 -21.92
N SER A 295 -11.28 23.10 -22.59
CA SER A 295 -10.40 24.09 -22.03
C SER A 295 -10.87 24.53 -20.63
N ARG A 296 -10.04 24.27 -19.62
CA ARG A 296 -10.22 24.74 -18.25
C ARG A 296 -10.40 26.27 -18.25
N PRO A 297 -11.41 26.83 -17.57
CA PRO A 297 -11.32 28.19 -17.10
C PRO A 297 -10.33 28.22 -15.94
N ASN A 298 -9.35 29.09 -16.07
CA ASN A 298 -8.37 29.42 -15.05
C ASN A 298 -9.10 30.04 -13.84
N SER A 299 -9.39 29.29 -12.80
CA SER A 299 -9.86 29.84 -11.55
C SER A 299 -8.79 29.64 -10.47
N ASN A 300 -8.01 30.71 -10.24
CA ASN A 300 -7.32 30.91 -8.98
C ASN A 300 -8.37 30.98 -7.85
N GLN A 301 -8.69 29.87 -7.28
CA GLN A 301 -9.30 29.83 -5.96
C GLN A 301 -8.39 28.99 -5.06
N ASN A 302 -7.84 29.68 -4.06
CA ASN A 302 -7.18 29.07 -2.91
C ASN A 302 -8.19 28.16 -2.20
N TYR A 303 -8.22 26.88 -2.61
CA TYR A 303 -8.95 25.86 -1.90
C TYR A 303 -8.00 25.29 -0.84
N THR A 304 -8.20 25.68 0.40
CA THR A 304 -7.66 24.95 1.54
C THR A 304 -8.58 23.75 1.76
N PRO A 305 -8.14 22.49 1.50
CA PRO A 305 -8.91 21.33 1.87
C PRO A 305 -9.03 21.34 3.39
N ASN A 306 -10.26 21.31 3.89
CA ASN A 306 -10.52 21.06 5.30
C ASN A 306 -10.31 19.56 5.53
N VAL A 307 -9.08 19.08 5.41
CA VAL A 307 -8.66 17.75 5.81
C VAL A 307 -8.73 17.75 7.33
N ARG A 308 -9.85 17.31 7.87
CA ARG A 308 -9.91 16.94 9.27
C ARG A 308 -9.04 15.70 9.41
N HIS A 309 -7.80 15.94 9.79
CA HIS A 309 -6.88 14.89 10.19
C HIS A 309 -7.55 14.04 11.27
N ARG A 310 -7.99 12.84 10.90
CA ARG A 310 -8.42 11.83 11.87
C ARG A 310 -7.26 11.42 12.78
N PHE A 311 -6.04 11.79 12.38
CA PHE A 311 -4.80 11.55 13.13
C PHE A 311 -4.60 12.50 14.32
N ASP A 312 -5.35 13.61 14.43
CA ASP A 312 -5.17 14.58 15.54
C ASP A 312 -5.62 14.07 16.90
N ASN A 313 -6.32 12.91 16.96
CA ASN A 313 -6.79 12.31 18.20
C ASN A 313 -6.10 10.99 18.58
N ILE A 314 -5.09 10.55 17.84
CA ILE A 314 -4.28 9.41 18.24
C ILE A 314 -3.17 9.94 19.15
N PRO A 315 -3.17 9.65 20.46
CA PRO A 315 -2.05 10.03 21.32
C PRO A 315 -0.79 9.39 20.74
N PRO A 316 0.33 10.12 20.60
CA PRO A 316 1.55 9.55 20.11
C PRO A 316 1.92 8.38 21.04
N ARG A 317 1.94 7.15 20.53
CA ARG A 317 2.55 6.03 21.23
C ARG A 317 3.98 6.48 21.52
N GLN A 318 4.32 6.61 22.78
CA GLN A 318 5.69 6.94 23.20
C GLN A 318 6.62 5.91 22.54
N ARG A 319 7.42 6.38 21.61
CA ARG A 319 8.55 5.58 21.13
C ARG A 319 9.44 5.33 22.34
N HIS A 320 9.54 4.10 22.80
CA HIS A 320 10.61 3.67 23.66
C HIS A 320 11.92 3.76 22.84
N ILE A 321 12.52 4.93 22.86
CA ILE A 321 13.94 5.04 22.53
C ILE A 321 14.65 4.56 23.78
N ASP A 322 15.04 3.30 23.80
CA ASP A 322 15.99 2.81 24.77
C ASP A 322 17.31 3.53 24.53
N ASN A 323 17.50 4.63 25.26
CA ASN A 323 18.80 5.26 25.42
C ASN A 323 19.69 4.29 26.22
N LEU A 324 20.42 3.46 25.51
CA LEU A 324 21.62 2.80 26.04
C LEU A 324 22.70 3.84 26.27
N SER A 325 22.55 4.67 27.31
CA SER A 325 23.66 5.39 27.91
C SER A 325 24.39 4.43 28.81
N GLY A 326 25.41 3.73 28.27
CA GLY A 326 26.37 2.99 29.05
C GLY A 326 27.13 3.94 29.93
N GLN A 327 26.90 3.86 31.23
CA GLN A 327 27.80 4.42 32.21
C GLN A 327 29.07 3.55 32.29
N PHE A 328 30.17 4.10 31.80
CA PHE A 328 31.49 3.61 32.20
C PHE A 328 31.76 4.06 33.64
N HIS A 329 31.79 3.12 34.57
CA HIS A 329 32.46 3.31 35.85
C HIS A 329 33.88 2.79 35.73
N SER A 330 34.83 3.70 36.00
CA SER A 330 36.23 3.42 36.26
C SER A 330 36.35 2.76 37.63
N GLU A 331 36.98 1.60 37.73
CA GLU A 331 37.94 1.17 38.71
C GLU A 331 38.93 0.19 38.07
#